data_62a9f8d4340f53ee1b1f975abdbe0f3f
#
_entry.id   62a9f8d4340f53ee1b1f975abdbe0f3f
#
_cell.length_a   1.000
_cell.length_b   1.000
_cell.length_c   1.000
_cell.angle_alpha   90.00
_cell.angle_beta   90.00
_cell.angle_gamma   90.00
#
_symmetry.space_group_name_H-M   'P 1'
#
loop_
_entity.id
_entity.type
_entity.pdbx_description
1 polymer ?
#
loop_
_entity_poly.entity_id
_entity_poly.type
_entity_poly.pdbx_seq_one_letter_code
_entity_poly.pdbx_strand_id
1 'polypeptide(L)'
;IMATRLINDKGIFEYLELADLMKDSDFEFYLAGDIDNGNPDSLSKSQLDEIKNNNSINYLGHIDISKELHNYDVNLVMSKYEGSSRILLESLYIGLICISNNIPGTTELSSKFSNSFFVNDNNIQEFKRNLNEIINNDVFLDSTQNEFFGNGADYNRKLINENYTSVKIAAAYNKIYQYLRGEIESYRSEFV
;
A
#
# COMPACT_ATOMS: atom_id res chain seq x y z
N ILE A 1 1.08 -8.06 4.65
CA ILE A 1 -0.01 -7.35 5.34
C ILE A 1 -0.87 -6.57 4.35
N MET A 2 -2.17 -6.46 4.64
CA MET A 2 -3.07 -5.45 4.10
C MET A 2 -3.61 -4.61 5.25
N ALA A 3 -3.41 -3.29 5.21
CA ALA A 3 -3.87 -2.38 6.26
C ALA A 3 -4.77 -1.29 5.66
N THR A 4 -6.08 -1.34 5.99
CA THR A 4 -7.08 -0.48 5.37
C THR A 4 -8.36 -0.40 6.17
N ARG A 5 -9.23 0.57 5.88
CA ARG A 5 -10.63 0.54 6.34
C ARG A 5 -11.37 -0.63 5.68
N LEU A 6 -12.21 -1.33 6.43
CA LEU A 6 -12.98 -2.46 5.91
C LEU A 6 -14.21 -1.95 5.13
N ILE A 7 -13.96 -1.51 3.90
CA ILE A 7 -14.98 -1.08 2.93
C ILE A 7 -14.79 -1.85 1.61
N ASN A 8 -15.86 -2.02 0.84
CA ASN A 8 -15.90 -2.88 -0.35
C ASN A 8 -14.84 -2.49 -1.42
N ASP A 9 -14.59 -1.18 -1.56
CA ASP A 9 -13.63 -0.66 -2.55
C ASP A 9 -12.18 -1.01 -2.26
N LYS A 10 -11.87 -1.55 -1.08
CA LYS A 10 -10.49 -1.85 -0.68
C LYS A 10 -9.98 -3.22 -1.11
N GLY A 11 -10.82 -4.04 -1.75
CA GLY A 11 -10.41 -5.35 -2.26
C GLY A 11 -10.21 -6.39 -1.16
N ILE A 12 -10.99 -6.30 -0.08
CA ILE A 12 -10.86 -7.19 1.07
C ILE A 12 -11.21 -8.63 0.69
N PHE A 13 -12.26 -8.84 -0.10
CA PHE A 13 -12.66 -10.18 -0.51
C PHE A 13 -11.64 -10.82 -1.46
N GLU A 14 -11.06 -10.02 -2.34
CA GLU A 14 -9.98 -10.44 -3.22
C GLU A 14 -8.72 -10.81 -2.41
N TYR A 15 -8.45 -10.08 -1.31
CA TYR A 15 -7.36 -10.40 -0.38
C TYR A 15 -7.60 -11.72 0.36
N LEU A 16 -8.82 -11.96 0.84
CA LEU A 16 -9.19 -13.24 1.48
C LEU A 16 -9.07 -14.41 0.51
N GLU A 17 -9.54 -14.25 -0.72
CA GLU A 17 -9.40 -15.27 -1.77
C GLU A 17 -7.92 -15.56 -2.08
N LEU A 18 -7.08 -14.53 -2.17
CA LEU A 18 -5.64 -14.68 -2.35
C LEU A 18 -5.01 -15.48 -1.20
N ALA A 19 -5.36 -15.15 0.04
CA ALA A 19 -4.88 -15.85 1.23
C ALA A 19 -5.30 -17.32 1.22
N ASP A 20 -6.54 -17.61 0.88
CA ASP A 20 -7.05 -19.00 0.74
C ASP A 20 -6.32 -19.78 -0.36
N LEU A 21 -6.02 -19.15 -1.49
CA LEU A 21 -5.25 -19.75 -2.58
C LEU A 21 -3.77 -20.00 -2.24
N MET A 22 -3.27 -19.35 -1.20
CA MET A 22 -1.88 -19.41 -0.77
C MET A 22 -1.71 -20.02 0.64
N LYS A 23 -2.74 -20.61 1.21
CA LYS A 23 -2.74 -21.18 2.57
C LYS A 23 -1.66 -22.24 2.82
N ASP A 24 -1.20 -22.92 1.78
CA ASP A 24 -0.17 -23.96 1.85
C ASP A 24 1.22 -23.43 1.43
N SER A 25 1.38 -22.09 1.32
CA SER A 25 2.65 -21.43 1.03
C SER A 25 3.35 -20.98 2.33
N ASP A 26 4.59 -20.49 2.18
CA ASP A 26 5.37 -19.93 3.30
C ASP A 26 4.92 -18.50 3.68
N PHE A 27 3.84 -17.98 3.10
CA PHE A 27 3.29 -16.67 3.46
C PHE A 27 2.28 -16.75 4.59
N GLU A 28 2.41 -15.82 5.53
CA GLU A 28 1.37 -15.49 6.51
C GLU A 28 0.65 -14.21 6.10
N PHE A 29 -0.68 -14.25 6.07
CA PHE A 29 -1.51 -13.11 5.69
C PHE A 29 -2.08 -12.39 6.91
N TYR A 30 -1.91 -11.08 6.97
CA TYR A 30 -2.37 -10.23 8.05
C TYR A 30 -3.28 -9.14 7.53
N LEU A 31 -4.47 -8.99 8.14
CA LEU A 31 -5.42 -7.93 7.80
C LEU A 31 -5.61 -7.00 8.99
N ALA A 32 -5.23 -5.73 8.83
CA ALA A 32 -5.41 -4.67 9.82
C ALA A 32 -6.47 -3.66 9.36
N GLY A 33 -7.36 -3.29 10.26
CA GLY A 33 -8.42 -2.32 10.01
C GLY A 33 -9.72 -2.67 10.72
N ASP A 34 -10.72 -1.80 10.60
CA ASP A 34 -12.05 -2.02 11.16
C ASP A 34 -13.12 -1.47 10.23
N ILE A 35 -14.37 -1.83 10.50
CA ILE A 35 -15.54 -1.29 9.79
C ILE A 35 -15.61 0.23 9.98
N ASP A 36 -15.97 0.93 8.90
CA ASP A 36 -16.08 2.39 8.88
C ASP A 36 -17.54 2.79 9.17
N ASN A 37 -17.86 2.91 10.46
CA ASN A 37 -19.21 3.23 10.88
C ASN A 37 -19.70 4.55 10.25
N GLY A 38 -20.84 4.50 9.58
CA GLY A 38 -21.42 5.64 8.88
C GLY A 38 -21.02 5.74 7.40
N ASN A 39 -20.11 4.95 6.92
CA ASN A 39 -19.80 4.82 5.50
C ASN A 39 -20.76 3.79 4.86
N PRO A 40 -21.55 4.16 3.84
CA PRO A 40 -22.49 3.23 3.21
C PRO A 40 -21.83 2.04 2.51
N ASP A 41 -20.54 2.16 2.18
CA ASP A 41 -19.74 1.10 1.54
C ASP A 41 -18.99 0.22 2.55
N SER A 42 -19.17 0.47 3.85
CA SER A 42 -18.54 -0.30 4.91
C SER A 42 -19.04 -1.74 4.95
N LEU A 43 -18.14 -2.66 5.29
CA LEU A 43 -18.57 -4.04 5.54
C LEU A 43 -19.55 -4.12 6.70
N SER A 44 -20.46 -5.08 6.62
CA SER A 44 -21.40 -5.40 7.69
C SER A 44 -20.72 -6.13 8.84
N LYS A 45 -21.38 -6.17 10.01
CA LYS A 45 -20.88 -6.96 11.15
C LYS A 45 -20.78 -8.45 10.83
N SER A 46 -21.72 -9.01 10.05
CA SER A 46 -21.66 -10.42 9.65
C SER A 46 -20.43 -10.72 8.78
N GLN A 47 -20.11 -9.83 7.84
CA GLN A 47 -18.88 -9.95 7.03
C GLN A 47 -17.60 -9.82 7.86
N LEU A 48 -17.61 -8.94 8.87
CA LEU A 48 -16.49 -8.84 9.82
C LEU A 48 -16.34 -10.14 10.63
N ASP A 49 -17.45 -10.76 11.05
CA ASP A 49 -17.40 -12.03 11.79
C ASP A 49 -16.90 -13.18 10.89
N GLU A 50 -17.23 -13.19 9.60
CA GLU A 50 -16.67 -14.12 8.62
C GLU A 50 -15.15 -13.93 8.49
N ILE A 51 -14.67 -12.67 8.40
CA ILE A 51 -13.24 -12.35 8.37
C ILE A 51 -12.52 -12.88 9.61
N LYS A 52 -13.08 -12.65 10.80
CA LYS A 52 -12.50 -13.10 12.07
C LYS A 52 -12.41 -14.63 12.19
N ASN A 53 -13.30 -15.35 11.52
CA ASN A 53 -13.34 -16.81 11.51
C ASN A 53 -12.57 -17.42 10.33
N ASN A 54 -11.99 -16.61 9.45
CA ASN A 54 -11.19 -17.11 8.33
C ASN A 54 -9.83 -17.60 8.84
N ASN A 55 -9.49 -18.86 8.60
CA ASN A 55 -8.25 -19.48 9.06
C ASN A 55 -7.03 -19.17 8.17
N SER A 56 -7.24 -18.56 7.02
CA SER A 56 -6.16 -18.23 6.06
C SER A 56 -5.53 -16.86 6.34
N ILE A 57 -6.10 -16.09 7.28
CA ILE A 57 -5.58 -14.76 7.66
C ILE A 57 -5.49 -14.59 9.16
N ASN A 58 -4.59 -13.71 9.58
CA ASN A 58 -4.50 -13.19 10.94
C ASN A 58 -5.17 -11.81 10.98
N TYR A 59 -6.43 -11.74 11.48
CA TYR A 59 -7.12 -10.46 11.61
C TYR A 59 -6.68 -9.73 12.88
N LEU A 60 -6.17 -8.52 12.72
CA LEU A 60 -5.56 -7.71 13.78
C LEU A 60 -6.51 -6.66 14.38
N GLY A 61 -7.65 -6.40 13.73
CA GLY A 61 -8.50 -5.28 14.10
C GLY A 61 -7.85 -3.93 13.81
N HIS A 62 -8.28 -2.90 14.52
CA HIS A 62 -7.70 -1.56 14.42
C HIS A 62 -6.40 -1.49 15.23
N ILE A 63 -5.27 -1.26 14.57
CA ILE A 63 -3.95 -1.12 15.17
C ILE A 63 -3.29 0.21 14.76
N ASP A 64 -2.30 0.65 15.52
CA ASP A 64 -1.41 1.74 15.11
C ASP A 64 -0.38 1.19 14.11
N ILE A 65 -0.76 1.18 12.83
CA ILE A 65 0.03 0.56 11.77
C ILE A 65 1.43 1.19 11.65
N SER A 66 1.60 2.46 12.01
CA SER A 66 2.90 3.12 11.93
C SER A 66 3.95 2.52 12.87
N LYS A 67 3.50 1.84 13.93
CA LYS A 67 4.36 1.14 14.88
C LYS A 67 4.59 -0.32 14.54
N GLU A 68 3.68 -0.92 13.78
CA GLU A 68 3.68 -2.36 13.51
C GLU A 68 4.21 -2.70 12.11
N LEU A 69 4.17 -1.76 11.18
CA LEU A 69 4.44 -2.01 9.76
C LEU A 69 5.83 -2.64 9.49
N HIS A 70 6.80 -2.35 10.34
CA HIS A 70 8.16 -2.89 10.24
C HIS A 70 8.28 -4.40 10.57
N ASN A 71 7.22 -5.01 11.09
CA ASN A 71 7.15 -6.44 11.37
C ASN A 71 6.74 -7.28 10.15
N TYR A 72 6.49 -6.65 9.02
CA TYR A 72 6.01 -7.30 7.79
C TYR A 72 7.00 -7.09 6.65
N ASP A 73 6.96 -7.99 5.68
CA ASP A 73 7.87 -7.98 4.51
C ASP A 73 7.19 -7.36 3.29
N VAL A 74 5.90 -7.62 3.12
CA VAL A 74 5.13 -7.23 1.95
C VAL A 74 3.85 -6.50 2.35
N ASN A 75 3.58 -5.36 1.72
CA ASN A 75 2.30 -4.67 1.81
C ASN A 75 1.49 -4.86 0.52
N LEU A 76 0.23 -5.31 0.65
CA LEU A 76 -0.71 -5.46 -0.46
C LEU A 76 -1.74 -4.33 -0.46
N VAL A 77 -1.88 -3.64 -1.59
CA VAL A 77 -2.88 -2.57 -1.78
C VAL A 77 -3.81 -2.97 -2.92
N MET A 78 -4.89 -3.65 -2.59
CA MET A 78 -5.85 -4.23 -3.56
C MET A 78 -7.05 -3.32 -3.80
N SER A 79 -6.94 -2.04 -3.48
CA SER A 79 -8.01 -1.06 -3.65
C SER A 79 -8.40 -0.90 -5.12
N LYS A 80 -9.70 -0.79 -5.38
CA LYS A 80 -10.25 -0.44 -6.71
C LYS A 80 -10.13 1.05 -6.99
N TYR A 81 -10.14 1.87 -5.93
CA TYR A 81 -10.00 3.31 -6.01
C TYR A 81 -9.11 3.84 -4.89
N GLU A 82 -8.14 4.67 -5.25
CA GLU A 82 -7.28 5.41 -4.32
C GLU A 82 -7.02 6.82 -4.88
N GLY A 83 -7.13 7.82 -4.02
CA GLY A 83 -6.67 9.16 -4.35
C GLY A 83 -5.15 9.29 -4.11
N SER A 84 -4.72 8.84 -2.92
CA SER A 84 -3.31 8.82 -2.51
C SER A 84 -3.18 7.83 -1.36
N SER A 85 -2.53 6.70 -1.61
CA SER A 85 -2.40 5.62 -0.61
C SER A 85 -1.30 5.93 0.40
N ARG A 86 -1.68 6.40 1.59
CA ARG A 86 -0.73 6.67 2.68
C ARG A 86 0.03 5.43 3.11
N ILE A 87 -0.68 4.29 3.27
CA ILE A 87 -0.04 3.03 3.67
C ILE A 87 1.01 2.58 2.64
N LEU A 88 0.78 2.84 1.36
CA LEU A 88 1.75 2.54 0.31
C LEU A 88 3.04 3.36 0.50
N LEU A 89 2.91 4.68 0.73
CA LEU A 89 4.08 5.55 0.99
C LEU A 89 4.81 5.17 2.27
N GLU A 90 4.08 4.88 3.35
CA GLU A 90 4.66 4.47 4.63
C GLU A 90 5.44 3.15 4.49
N SER A 91 4.88 2.18 3.75
CA SER A 91 5.55 0.89 3.46
C SER A 91 6.81 1.08 2.62
N LEU A 92 6.75 1.88 1.57
CA LEU A 92 7.91 2.18 0.71
C LEU A 92 9.00 2.92 1.48
N TYR A 93 8.62 3.82 2.41
CA TYR A 93 9.55 4.56 3.25
C TYR A 93 10.40 3.65 4.15
N ILE A 94 9.80 2.62 4.71
CA ILE A 94 10.51 1.66 5.57
C ILE A 94 11.14 0.50 4.79
N GLY A 95 10.91 0.42 3.48
CA GLY A 95 11.55 -0.54 2.59
C GLY A 95 10.76 -1.83 2.34
N LEU A 96 9.47 -1.91 2.71
CA LEU A 96 8.66 -3.08 2.37
C LEU A 96 8.51 -3.22 0.86
N ILE A 97 8.37 -4.45 0.41
CA ILE A 97 7.87 -4.72 -0.93
C ILE A 97 6.39 -4.33 -0.98
N CYS A 98 5.99 -3.62 -2.02
CA CYS A 98 4.61 -3.22 -2.21
C CYS A 98 4.06 -3.81 -3.50
N ILE A 99 2.95 -4.54 -3.40
CA ILE A 99 2.21 -5.00 -4.57
C ILE A 99 0.85 -4.31 -4.55
N SER A 100 0.57 -3.51 -5.55
CA SER A 100 -0.65 -2.72 -5.60
C SER A 100 -1.41 -2.90 -6.90
N ASN A 101 -2.72 -2.67 -6.82
CA ASN A 101 -3.54 -2.58 -8.02
C ASN A 101 -3.07 -1.38 -8.87
N ASN A 102 -3.01 -1.57 -10.19
CA ASN A 102 -2.58 -0.56 -11.17
C ASN A 102 -3.69 0.47 -11.40
N ILE A 103 -3.80 1.41 -10.49
CA ILE A 103 -4.74 2.53 -10.55
C ILE A 103 -3.99 3.86 -10.35
N PRO A 104 -4.50 4.99 -10.83
CA PRO A 104 -3.78 6.27 -10.77
C PRO A 104 -3.21 6.59 -9.39
N GLY A 105 -4.00 6.46 -8.32
CA GLY A 105 -3.59 6.79 -6.95
C GLY A 105 -2.49 5.89 -6.34
N THR A 106 -2.20 4.73 -6.93
CA THR A 106 -1.07 3.87 -6.56
C THR A 106 0.09 4.02 -7.52
N THR A 107 -0.18 4.00 -8.83
CA THR A 107 0.84 4.04 -9.87
C THR A 107 1.62 5.36 -9.87
N GLU A 108 0.92 6.49 -9.75
CA GLU A 108 1.57 7.82 -9.69
C GLU A 108 2.48 7.97 -8.48
N LEU A 109 2.08 7.36 -7.34
CA LEU A 109 2.88 7.40 -6.12
C LEU A 109 4.11 6.50 -6.20
N SER A 110 3.96 5.30 -6.72
CA SER A 110 4.92 4.23 -6.48
C SER A 110 5.70 3.76 -7.71
N SER A 111 5.38 4.24 -8.92
CA SER A 111 6.12 3.87 -10.15
C SER A 111 7.60 4.26 -10.16
N LYS A 112 8.01 5.15 -9.26
CA LYS A 112 9.41 5.61 -9.13
C LYS A 112 10.22 4.74 -8.15
N PHE A 113 9.59 3.77 -7.50
CA PHE A 113 10.21 2.93 -6.47
C PHE A 113 10.44 1.51 -6.99
N SER A 114 11.66 1.01 -6.82
CA SER A 114 12.06 -0.30 -7.35
C SER A 114 11.42 -1.50 -6.65
N ASN A 115 10.96 -1.32 -5.41
CA ASN A 115 10.27 -2.33 -4.61
C ASN A 115 8.74 -2.26 -4.73
N SER A 116 8.23 -1.66 -5.81
CA SER A 116 6.81 -1.53 -6.10
C SER A 116 6.42 -2.30 -7.35
N PHE A 117 5.40 -3.13 -7.22
CA PHE A 117 4.86 -3.98 -8.29
C PHE A 117 3.38 -3.65 -8.51
N PHE A 118 2.94 -3.77 -9.77
CA PHE A 118 1.57 -3.42 -10.14
C PHE A 118 0.84 -4.63 -10.70
N VAL A 119 -0.44 -4.73 -10.34
CA VAL A 119 -1.37 -5.75 -10.83
C VAL A 119 -2.55 -5.06 -11.51
N ASN A 120 -2.94 -5.55 -12.68
CA ASN A 120 -4.06 -4.98 -13.41
C ASN A 120 -5.39 -5.62 -12.98
N ASP A 121 -6.44 -4.79 -12.96
CA ASP A 121 -7.82 -5.22 -12.73
C ASP A 121 -8.02 -6.09 -11.47
N ASN A 122 -7.21 -5.87 -10.45
CA ASN A 122 -7.23 -6.63 -9.20
C ASN A 122 -7.09 -8.16 -9.41
N ASN A 123 -6.29 -8.55 -10.39
CA ASN A 123 -6.13 -9.95 -10.80
C ASN A 123 -5.41 -10.77 -9.73
N ILE A 124 -6.15 -11.62 -9.02
CA ILE A 124 -5.64 -12.43 -7.90
C ILE A 124 -4.51 -13.36 -8.34
N GLN A 125 -4.57 -13.94 -9.55
CA GLN A 125 -3.51 -14.80 -10.05
C GLN A 125 -2.21 -14.04 -10.31
N GLU A 126 -2.31 -12.76 -10.66
CA GLU A 126 -1.15 -11.90 -10.84
C GLU A 126 -0.53 -11.49 -9.49
N PHE A 127 -1.35 -11.20 -8.47
CA PHE A 127 -0.88 -11.04 -7.09
C PHE A 127 -0.17 -12.30 -6.59
N LYS A 128 -0.77 -13.47 -6.78
CA LYS A 128 -0.17 -14.77 -6.43
C LYS A 128 1.17 -15.00 -7.13
N ARG A 129 1.25 -14.70 -8.42
CA ARG A 129 2.50 -14.81 -9.19
C ARG A 129 3.59 -13.93 -8.60
N ASN A 130 3.30 -12.65 -8.36
CA ASN A 130 4.27 -11.71 -7.81
C ASN A 130 4.75 -12.14 -6.42
N LEU A 131 3.87 -12.64 -5.55
CA LEU A 131 4.25 -13.19 -4.25
C LEU A 131 5.16 -14.41 -4.38
N ASN A 132 4.84 -15.36 -5.27
CA ASN A 132 5.70 -16.52 -5.52
C ASN A 132 7.07 -16.13 -6.09
N GLU A 133 7.15 -15.11 -6.93
CA GLU A 133 8.42 -14.59 -7.44
C GLU A 133 9.28 -13.99 -6.31
N ILE A 134 8.67 -13.38 -5.30
CA ILE A 134 9.37 -12.87 -4.11
C ILE A 134 10.02 -14.01 -3.33
N ILE A 135 9.30 -15.11 -3.05
CA ILE A 135 9.87 -16.28 -2.34
C ILE A 135 10.99 -16.94 -3.16
N ASN A 136 10.74 -17.16 -4.45
CA ASN A 136 11.66 -17.94 -5.30
C ASN A 136 12.96 -17.19 -5.64
N ASN A 137 12.95 -15.88 -5.51
CA ASN A 137 14.13 -15.06 -5.69
C ASN A 137 14.67 -14.69 -4.31
N ASP A 138 15.64 -15.45 -3.77
CA ASP A 138 16.37 -15.15 -2.52
C ASP A 138 16.91 -13.70 -2.44
N VAL A 139 16.95 -13.03 -3.59
CA VAL A 139 17.31 -11.62 -3.78
C VAL A 139 16.46 -10.67 -2.95
N PHE A 140 15.21 -11.04 -2.63
CA PHE A 140 14.27 -10.16 -1.95
C PHE A 140 14.23 -10.34 -0.42
N LEU A 141 14.70 -11.46 0.12
CA LEU A 141 14.59 -11.77 1.56
C LEU A 141 15.86 -11.46 2.36
N ASP A 142 17.00 -11.29 1.73
CA ASP A 142 18.24 -10.91 2.43
C ASP A 142 18.45 -9.39 2.46
N SER A 143 17.70 -8.75 3.36
CA SER A 143 17.78 -7.30 3.60
C SER A 143 19.16 -6.84 4.12
N THR A 144 20.03 -7.78 4.55
CA THR A 144 21.33 -7.45 5.14
C THR A 144 22.49 -7.45 4.13
N GLN A 145 22.32 -8.11 2.97
CA GLN A 145 23.38 -8.24 1.96
C GLN A 145 23.02 -7.66 0.58
N ASN A 146 21.77 -7.22 0.38
CA ASN A 146 21.33 -6.81 -0.93
C ASN A 146 21.46 -5.29 -1.10
N GLU A 147 22.39 -4.85 -1.96
CA GLU A 147 22.52 -3.44 -2.39
C GLU A 147 21.19 -2.87 -2.91
N PHE A 148 20.32 -3.74 -3.42
CA PHE A 148 19.00 -3.37 -3.94
C PHE A 148 18.06 -2.88 -2.84
N PHE A 149 18.00 -3.54 -1.67
CA PHE A 149 17.15 -3.12 -0.55
C PHE A 149 17.80 -2.05 0.32
N GLY A 150 19.06 -2.16 0.67
CA GLY A 150 19.77 -1.17 1.48
C GLY A 150 19.78 0.20 0.79
N ASN A 151 20.27 0.26 -0.42
CA ASN A 151 20.32 1.49 -1.23
C ASN A 151 18.91 1.91 -1.70
N GLY A 152 18.00 0.95 -1.95
CA GLY A 152 16.61 1.21 -2.34
C GLY A 152 15.81 1.88 -1.22
N ALA A 153 15.92 1.41 0.02
CA ALA A 153 15.22 2.03 1.16
C ALA A 153 15.71 3.45 1.42
N ASP A 154 17.01 3.72 1.34
CA ASP A 154 17.54 5.07 1.50
C ASP A 154 17.14 5.98 0.34
N TYR A 155 17.13 5.47 -0.88
CA TYR A 155 16.59 6.20 -2.03
C TYR A 155 15.11 6.51 -1.86
N ASN A 156 14.31 5.54 -1.42
CA ASN A 156 12.89 5.72 -1.16
C ASN A 156 12.65 6.79 -0.08
N ARG A 157 13.36 6.73 1.04
CA ARG A 157 13.28 7.74 2.12
C ARG A 157 13.61 9.12 1.62
N LYS A 158 14.67 9.26 0.84
CA LYS A 158 15.07 10.54 0.23
C LYS A 158 13.96 11.07 -0.68
N LEU A 159 13.47 10.26 -1.62
CA LEU A 159 12.43 10.64 -2.56
C LEU A 159 11.12 11.05 -1.85
N ILE A 160 10.70 10.29 -0.82
CA ILE A 160 9.51 10.59 -0.04
C ILE A 160 9.68 11.88 0.76
N ASN A 161 10.83 12.07 1.43
CA ASN A 161 11.09 13.28 2.19
C ASN A 161 11.16 14.54 1.32
N GLU A 162 11.64 14.40 0.08
CA GLU A 162 11.72 15.52 -0.86
C GLU A 162 10.37 15.92 -1.46
N ASN A 163 9.43 14.98 -1.63
CA ASN A 163 8.23 15.19 -2.44
C ASN A 163 6.90 14.98 -1.70
N TYR A 164 6.83 14.07 -0.74
CA TYR A 164 5.54 13.57 -0.21
C TYR A 164 5.30 13.90 1.27
N THR A 165 6.15 14.71 1.91
CA THR A 165 5.87 15.15 3.28
C THR A 165 4.72 16.15 3.32
N SER A 166 3.99 16.19 4.44
CA SER A 166 2.89 17.14 4.63
C SER A 166 3.31 18.59 4.39
N VAL A 167 4.54 18.96 4.75
CA VAL A 167 5.11 20.29 4.52
C VAL A 167 5.26 20.59 3.02
N LYS A 168 5.78 19.61 2.25
CA LYS A 168 5.95 19.76 0.79
C LYS A 168 4.61 19.84 0.07
N ILE A 169 3.68 18.98 0.45
CA ILE A 169 2.32 18.98 -0.09
C ILE A 169 1.62 20.31 0.21
N ALA A 170 1.69 20.80 1.45
CA ALA A 170 1.11 22.09 1.83
C ALA A 170 1.75 23.26 1.05
N ALA A 171 3.07 23.24 0.85
CA ALA A 171 3.77 24.25 0.06
C ALA A 171 3.30 24.26 -1.40
N ALA A 172 3.08 23.09 -2.00
CA ALA A 172 2.55 22.99 -3.36
C ALA A 172 1.11 23.52 -3.48
N TYR A 173 0.22 23.17 -2.54
CA TYR A 173 -1.12 23.77 -2.51
C TYR A 173 -1.07 25.29 -2.34
N ASN A 174 -0.18 25.80 -1.51
CA ASN A 174 -0.05 27.26 -1.33
C ASN A 174 0.37 27.96 -2.64
N LYS A 175 1.28 27.38 -3.43
CA LYS A 175 1.63 27.89 -4.76
C LYS A 175 0.41 27.91 -5.71
N ILE A 176 -0.41 26.86 -5.69
CA ILE A 176 -1.65 26.81 -6.49
C ILE A 176 -2.59 27.96 -6.07
N TYR A 177 -2.79 28.17 -4.77
CA TYR A 177 -3.64 29.23 -4.28
C TYR A 177 -3.11 30.63 -4.65
N GLN A 178 -1.80 30.84 -4.59
CA GLN A 178 -1.17 32.09 -5.02
C GLN A 178 -1.40 32.36 -6.52
N TYR A 179 -1.27 31.32 -7.35
CA TYR A 179 -1.57 31.42 -8.78
C TYR A 179 -3.04 31.77 -9.03
N LEU A 180 -3.97 31.07 -8.38
CA LEU A 180 -5.40 31.31 -8.52
C LEU A 180 -5.82 32.73 -8.04
N ARG A 181 -5.07 33.33 -7.11
CA ARG A 181 -5.28 34.71 -6.65
C ARG A 181 -4.56 35.74 -7.51
N GLY A 182 -3.82 35.34 -8.53
CA GLY A 182 -3.05 36.23 -9.38
C GLY A 182 -1.81 36.84 -8.70
N GLU A 183 -1.32 36.23 -7.65
CA GLU A 183 -0.12 36.64 -6.92
C GLU A 183 1.18 36.20 -7.59
N ILE A 184 1.11 35.16 -8.44
CA ILE A 184 2.21 34.65 -9.27
C ILE A 184 1.72 34.42 -10.70
N GLU A 185 2.58 34.65 -11.70
CA GLU A 185 2.22 34.61 -13.13
C GLU A 185 2.09 33.19 -13.68
N SER A 186 2.78 32.21 -13.12
CA SER A 186 2.75 30.83 -13.60
C SER A 186 2.86 29.84 -12.45
N TYR A 187 2.20 28.69 -12.64
CA TYR A 187 2.32 27.53 -11.79
C TYR A 187 2.80 26.34 -12.64
N ARG A 188 3.90 25.73 -12.25
CA ARG A 188 4.30 24.41 -12.76
C ARG A 188 4.10 23.39 -11.64
N SER A 189 3.36 22.34 -11.93
CA SER A 189 3.25 21.20 -11.03
C SER A 189 4.65 20.56 -10.88
N GLU A 190 5.18 20.59 -9.68
CA GLU A 190 6.43 19.87 -9.32
C GLU A 190 6.16 18.40 -9.01
N PHE A 191 4.90 17.94 -9.19
CA PHE A 191 4.41 16.61 -8.89
C PHE A 191 4.04 15.80 -10.16
N VAL A 192 4.76 15.97 -11.26
CA VAL A 192 4.64 15.12 -12.44
C VAL A 192 5.79 14.14 -12.51
#